data_cb868c27df870f7f3fe05de56c1143d4
#
_entry.id   cb868c27df870f7f3fe05de56c1143d4
#
_cell.length_a   1.000
_cell.length_b   1.000
_cell.length_c   1.000
_cell.angle_alpha   90.00
_cell.angle_beta   90.00
_cell.angle_gamma   90.00
#
_symmetry.space_group_name_H-M   'P 1'
#
loop_
_entity.id
_entity.type
_entity.pdbx_description
1 polymer ?
#
loop_
_entity_poly.entity_id
_entity_poly.type
_entity_poly.pdbx_seq_one_letter_code
_entity_poly.pdbx_strand_id
1 'polypeptide(L)'
;MQTFTSPIISTTFAILILVVATVRASVNASESQVEQDWITVALSEAHSMLLHVTLKGKNRKIHGQSVFDVYANPVVSADNTNIHYDAFSSFIQGDTKFTYMFVNGTSYMVESLASDNISSNWQALHCLPSIIPFEHIFPALNNATIVPSASVRGEPVDCPGGSLFQTSFSGVDFVLCVSSGSGFTAYGLDVTMTAKYLPGPTRYTLPALVEEAAPCPVVTTPEPVAPTAIAILTGRSLPPSSSRNLRTAAHAAIEADTCECMSTPRPCIFLHGLGNPNEEAELQDTPKLTKEKFGDIGDHAPCCTTVKYAVLNTVDIGWTNETLQQKFCDFSLSMSETSDLTSRTISDTIVVTHSMGGLVLASALATGKCKLAASTSWVSMSAPTMGSMAGDFLQDICDGELTDVVSKVMDLVGQCPVSIAKKSTYYQNGKYSTPELNAAYTAAQGAYRSNVHAALCSKSYNGVLSKYYPSCLVGGTVIPHKSKENDALVEFQSCLGGLDPDMFGDSYLDRFYSAKLNHADTAFLTHDGLFRDSQKPFKWFECLL
;
A
#
# COMPACT_ATOMS: atom_id res chain seq x y z
N MET A 1 -83.98 19.52 13.29
CA MET A 1 -83.54 18.88 12.06
C MET A 1 -82.24 18.19 12.34
N GLN A 2 -82.31 16.89 12.68
CA GLN A 2 -81.17 16.04 12.95
C GLN A 2 -80.86 15.31 11.63
N THR A 3 -79.67 15.49 11.10
CA THR A 3 -79.14 14.72 9.96
C THR A 3 -78.31 13.56 10.48
N PHE A 4 -78.81 12.35 10.34
CA PHE A 4 -78.08 11.09 10.54
C PHE A 4 -77.08 10.89 9.39
N THR A 5 -75.82 10.89 9.62
CA THR A 5 -74.78 10.36 8.72
C THR A 5 -74.36 8.96 9.12
N SER A 6 -74.58 8.03 8.21
CA SER A 6 -74.35 6.58 8.38
C SER A 6 -72.88 6.17 8.56
N PRO A 7 -72.53 5.29 9.47
CA PRO A 7 -71.17 4.83 9.73
C PRO A 7 -70.68 3.69 8.81
N ILE A 8 -71.38 3.36 7.71
CA ILE A 8 -71.11 2.16 6.89
C ILE A 8 -69.94 2.36 5.88
N ILE A 9 -69.59 3.62 5.51
CA ILE A 9 -68.52 3.88 4.51
C ILE A 9 -67.10 3.79 5.13
N SER A 10 -66.96 3.95 6.43
CA SER A 10 -65.64 3.96 7.10
C SER A 10 -65.05 2.55 7.33
N THR A 11 -65.86 1.52 7.50
CA THR A 11 -65.43 0.15 7.79
C THR A 11 -64.94 -0.61 6.55
N THR A 12 -65.54 -0.36 5.38
CA THR A 12 -65.09 -1.00 4.12
C THR A 12 -63.74 -0.48 3.64
N PHE A 13 -63.43 0.79 3.87
CA PHE A 13 -62.12 1.35 3.51
C PHE A 13 -60.98 0.83 4.43
N ALA A 14 -61.25 0.66 5.71
CA ALA A 14 -60.26 0.11 6.68
C ALA A 14 -59.95 -1.39 6.40
N ILE A 15 -60.94 -2.18 6.01
CA ILE A 15 -60.76 -3.59 5.64
C ILE A 15 -59.99 -3.72 4.33
N LEU A 16 -60.22 -2.84 3.35
CA LEU A 16 -59.50 -2.83 2.07
C LEU A 16 -58.00 -2.48 2.26
N ILE A 17 -57.69 -1.51 3.14
CA ILE A 17 -56.30 -1.14 3.48
C ILE A 17 -55.62 -2.29 4.23
N LEU A 18 -56.31 -2.97 5.14
CA LEU A 18 -55.71 -4.12 5.86
C LEU A 18 -55.48 -5.31 4.93
N VAL A 19 -56.36 -5.61 4.00
CA VAL A 19 -56.20 -6.68 3.01
C VAL A 19 -55.09 -6.36 2.04
N VAL A 20 -54.94 -5.12 1.58
CA VAL A 20 -53.85 -4.69 0.70
C VAL A 20 -52.49 -4.72 1.45
N ALA A 21 -52.47 -4.35 2.73
CA ALA A 21 -51.25 -4.40 3.55
C ALA A 21 -50.84 -5.85 3.85
N THR A 22 -51.77 -6.75 4.15
CA THR A 22 -51.49 -8.18 4.38
C THR A 22 -51.09 -8.91 3.10
N VAL A 23 -51.69 -8.61 1.97
CA VAL A 23 -51.31 -9.18 0.67
C VAL A 23 -49.92 -8.68 0.25
N ARG A 24 -49.59 -7.40 0.44
CA ARG A 24 -48.26 -6.87 0.19
C ARG A 24 -47.22 -7.49 1.13
N ALA A 25 -47.52 -7.65 2.42
CA ALA A 25 -46.63 -8.29 3.38
C ALA A 25 -46.40 -9.78 3.06
N SER A 26 -47.43 -10.52 2.63
CA SER A 26 -47.30 -11.94 2.22
C SER A 26 -46.60 -12.10 0.87
N VAL A 27 -46.79 -11.19 -0.09
CA VAL A 27 -46.06 -11.21 -1.36
C VAL A 27 -44.60 -10.90 -1.15
N ASN A 28 -44.26 -9.88 -0.33
CA ASN A 28 -42.87 -9.56 0.00
C ASN A 28 -42.20 -10.70 0.79
N ALA A 29 -42.93 -11.39 1.69
CA ALA A 29 -42.41 -12.54 2.43
C ALA A 29 -42.14 -13.75 1.52
N SER A 30 -43.02 -13.98 0.52
CA SER A 30 -42.82 -15.08 -0.43
C SER A 30 -41.70 -14.78 -1.44
N GLU A 31 -41.53 -13.54 -1.88
CA GLU A 31 -40.42 -13.11 -2.75
C GLU A 31 -39.06 -13.22 -2.00
N SER A 32 -39.03 -12.81 -0.74
CA SER A 32 -37.84 -12.95 0.12
C SER A 32 -37.44 -14.41 0.36
N GLN A 33 -38.42 -15.31 0.56
CA GLN A 33 -38.15 -16.73 0.75
C GLN A 33 -37.65 -17.38 -0.54
N VAL A 34 -38.23 -17.07 -1.70
CA VAL A 34 -37.77 -17.56 -3.00
C VAL A 34 -36.36 -17.09 -3.31
N GLU A 35 -36.03 -15.86 -2.96
CA GLU A 35 -34.68 -15.33 -3.11
C GLU A 35 -33.67 -16.03 -2.19
N GLN A 36 -34.05 -16.27 -0.94
CA GLN A 36 -33.22 -17.00 0.04
C GLN A 36 -32.98 -18.45 -0.38
N ASP A 37 -34.02 -19.15 -0.86
CA ASP A 37 -33.90 -20.51 -1.36
C ASP A 37 -33.00 -20.57 -2.61
N TRP A 38 -33.09 -19.57 -3.50
CA TRP A 38 -32.21 -19.45 -4.65
C TRP A 38 -30.74 -19.24 -4.23
N ILE A 39 -30.50 -18.36 -3.24
CA ILE A 39 -29.17 -18.12 -2.64
C ILE A 39 -28.59 -19.44 -2.12
N THR A 40 -29.33 -20.17 -1.31
CA THR A 40 -28.88 -21.40 -0.68
C THR A 40 -28.48 -22.49 -1.70
N VAL A 41 -29.28 -22.65 -2.76
CA VAL A 41 -28.99 -23.59 -3.87
C VAL A 41 -27.79 -23.13 -4.67
N ALA A 42 -27.70 -21.85 -4.99
CA ALA A 42 -26.63 -21.30 -5.83
C ALA A 42 -25.27 -21.32 -5.12
N LEU A 43 -25.20 -21.07 -3.81
CA LEU A 43 -23.95 -21.14 -3.04
C LEU A 43 -23.36 -22.56 -3.00
N SER A 44 -24.21 -23.61 -2.97
CA SER A 44 -23.72 -24.99 -3.02
C SER A 44 -22.97 -25.32 -4.32
N GLU A 45 -23.11 -24.50 -5.35
CA GLU A 45 -22.46 -24.63 -6.65
C GLU A 45 -21.32 -23.60 -6.86
N ALA A 46 -20.89 -22.91 -5.81
CA ALA A 46 -19.77 -21.98 -5.90
C ALA A 46 -18.51 -22.68 -6.42
N HIS A 47 -17.89 -22.10 -7.43
CA HIS A 47 -16.74 -22.70 -8.11
C HIS A 47 -15.42 -22.34 -7.44
N SER A 48 -14.47 -23.27 -7.45
CA SER A 48 -13.06 -22.93 -7.35
C SER A 48 -12.63 -22.11 -8.56
N MET A 49 -11.71 -21.19 -8.38
CA MET A 49 -11.31 -20.24 -9.41
C MET A 49 -9.80 -20.17 -9.59
N LEU A 50 -9.38 -19.98 -10.83
CA LEU A 50 -8.06 -19.49 -11.19
C LEU A 50 -8.19 -18.02 -11.58
N LEU A 51 -7.57 -17.14 -10.78
CA LEU A 51 -7.52 -15.71 -11.03
C LEU A 51 -6.19 -15.38 -11.71
N HIS A 52 -6.22 -15.06 -13.00
CA HIS A 52 -5.08 -14.59 -13.75
C HIS A 52 -5.00 -13.06 -13.61
N VAL A 53 -3.99 -12.56 -12.88
CA VAL A 53 -3.83 -11.16 -12.54
C VAL A 53 -2.76 -10.54 -13.42
N THR A 54 -3.08 -9.42 -14.06
CA THR A 54 -2.16 -8.58 -14.83
C THR A 54 -2.12 -7.19 -14.23
N LEU A 55 -0.96 -6.80 -13.70
CA LEU A 55 -0.69 -5.44 -13.23
C LEU A 55 -0.31 -4.55 -14.41
N LYS A 56 -0.91 -3.37 -14.49
CA LYS A 56 -0.68 -2.39 -15.55
C LYS A 56 0.28 -1.30 -15.05
N GLY A 57 1.25 -0.93 -15.90
CA GLY A 57 2.25 0.08 -15.59
C GLY A 57 3.67 -0.50 -15.43
N LYS A 58 4.68 0.30 -15.79
CA LYS A 58 6.08 -0.15 -15.87
C LYS A 58 6.66 -0.64 -14.53
N ASN A 59 6.26 -0.03 -13.41
CA ASN A 59 6.83 -0.27 -12.08
C ASN A 59 5.90 -1.11 -11.16
N ARG A 60 4.79 -1.66 -11.69
CA ARG A 60 3.86 -2.45 -10.90
C ARG A 60 4.18 -3.93 -10.99
N LYS A 61 4.90 -4.41 -10.00
CA LYS A 61 5.35 -5.82 -9.93
C LYS A 61 5.30 -6.29 -8.48
N ILE A 62 4.74 -7.45 -8.25
CA ILE A 62 4.85 -8.18 -6.99
C ILE A 62 5.99 -9.19 -7.14
N HIS A 63 7.03 -9.12 -6.33
CA HIS A 63 8.23 -9.96 -6.46
C HIS A 63 8.82 -10.00 -7.87
N GLY A 64 8.82 -8.86 -8.57
CA GLY A 64 9.34 -8.74 -9.92
C GLY A 64 8.38 -9.21 -11.03
N GLN A 65 7.19 -9.71 -10.70
CA GLN A 65 6.20 -10.22 -11.65
C GLN A 65 5.03 -9.24 -11.81
N SER A 66 4.69 -8.91 -13.05
CA SER A 66 3.49 -8.11 -13.38
C SER A 66 2.31 -8.99 -13.78
N VAL A 67 2.55 -10.30 -14.00
CA VAL A 67 1.52 -11.28 -14.33
C VAL A 67 1.72 -12.49 -13.42
N PHE A 68 0.65 -12.92 -12.75
CA PHE A 68 0.68 -14.07 -11.84
C PHE A 68 -0.71 -14.67 -11.65
N ASP A 69 -0.74 -15.88 -11.11
CA ASP A 69 -1.96 -16.64 -10.86
C ASP A 69 -2.26 -16.71 -9.35
N VAL A 70 -3.56 -16.60 -9.01
CA VAL A 70 -4.08 -16.84 -7.66
C VAL A 70 -5.14 -17.94 -7.77
N TYR A 71 -5.00 -19.00 -6.98
CA TYR A 71 -5.99 -20.06 -6.86
C TYR A 71 -6.90 -19.76 -5.68
N ALA A 72 -8.20 -19.91 -5.86
CA ALA A 72 -9.20 -19.64 -4.85
C ALA A 72 -10.22 -20.78 -4.76
N ASN A 73 -10.44 -21.32 -3.55
CA ASN A 73 -11.39 -22.37 -3.28
C ASN A 73 -12.52 -21.87 -2.38
N PRO A 74 -13.80 -22.09 -2.71
CA PRO A 74 -14.91 -21.66 -1.89
C PRO A 74 -15.01 -22.49 -0.62
N VAL A 75 -15.30 -21.84 0.49
CA VAL A 75 -15.65 -22.44 1.77
C VAL A 75 -17.02 -21.91 2.16
N VAL A 76 -18.03 -22.75 2.02
CA VAL A 76 -19.43 -22.41 2.25
C VAL A 76 -19.83 -22.87 3.66
N SER A 77 -20.58 -22.04 4.39
CA SER A 77 -21.12 -22.41 5.70
C SER A 77 -22.09 -23.60 5.59
N ALA A 78 -22.25 -24.33 6.70
CA ALA A 78 -23.10 -25.54 6.73
C ALA A 78 -24.58 -25.28 6.39
N ASP A 79 -25.06 -24.06 6.62
CA ASP A 79 -26.41 -23.60 6.30
C ASP A 79 -26.54 -22.99 4.90
N ASN A 80 -25.45 -22.95 4.11
CA ASN A 80 -25.34 -22.34 2.79
C ASN A 80 -25.81 -20.86 2.75
N THR A 81 -25.54 -20.10 3.81
CA THR A 81 -25.90 -18.67 3.87
C THR A 81 -24.70 -17.74 3.72
N ASN A 82 -23.51 -18.23 4.09
CA ASN A 82 -22.28 -17.47 4.07
C ASN A 82 -21.19 -18.20 3.29
N ILE A 83 -20.26 -17.43 2.72
CA ILE A 83 -19.12 -17.96 1.98
C ILE A 83 -17.87 -17.13 2.24
N HIS A 84 -16.71 -17.76 2.20
CA HIS A 84 -15.42 -17.12 1.99
C HIS A 84 -14.61 -17.96 0.99
N TYR A 85 -13.46 -17.44 0.56
CA TYR A 85 -12.56 -18.17 -0.32
C TYR A 85 -11.21 -18.34 0.35
N ASP A 86 -10.74 -19.56 0.44
CA ASP A 86 -9.34 -19.84 0.71
C ASP A 86 -8.55 -19.61 -0.58
N ALA A 87 -7.43 -18.88 -0.51
CA ALA A 87 -6.66 -18.51 -1.69
C ALA A 87 -5.17 -18.69 -1.49
N PHE A 88 -4.43 -18.95 -2.57
CA PHE A 88 -2.98 -18.99 -2.53
C PHE A 88 -2.36 -18.55 -3.86
N SER A 89 -1.15 -17.99 -3.76
CA SER A 89 -0.30 -17.61 -4.89
C SER A 89 1.16 -17.78 -4.50
N SER A 90 2.03 -18.06 -5.47
CA SER A 90 3.47 -18.21 -5.23
C SER A 90 4.28 -17.37 -6.21
N PHE A 91 5.36 -16.77 -5.70
CA PHE A 91 6.29 -15.96 -6.46
C PHE A 91 7.71 -16.44 -6.21
N ILE A 92 8.58 -16.33 -7.22
CA ILE A 92 10.01 -16.59 -7.09
C ILE A 92 10.74 -15.30 -7.38
N GLN A 93 11.61 -14.88 -6.44
CA GLN A 93 12.48 -13.74 -6.61
C GLN A 93 13.90 -14.09 -6.11
N GLY A 94 14.84 -14.18 -7.05
CA GLY A 94 16.16 -14.75 -6.76
C GLY A 94 16.05 -16.22 -6.35
N ASP A 95 16.69 -16.58 -5.26
CA ASP A 95 16.69 -17.95 -4.71
C ASP A 95 15.56 -18.20 -3.70
N THR A 96 14.64 -17.23 -3.52
CA THR A 96 13.56 -17.32 -2.55
C THR A 96 12.21 -17.48 -3.24
N LYS A 97 11.42 -18.43 -2.74
CA LYS A 97 10.01 -18.61 -3.08
C LYS A 97 9.15 -18.04 -1.97
N PHE A 98 8.27 -17.13 -2.33
CA PHE A 98 7.27 -16.51 -1.46
C PHE A 98 5.90 -17.12 -1.79
N THR A 99 5.27 -17.78 -0.83
CA THR A 99 3.91 -18.30 -0.99
C THR A 99 2.97 -17.54 -0.06
N TYR A 100 2.01 -16.85 -0.66
CA TYR A 100 0.95 -16.15 0.05
C TYR A 100 -0.27 -17.05 0.13
N MET A 101 -0.82 -17.18 1.32
CA MET A 101 -1.97 -18.04 1.60
C MET A 101 -2.99 -17.28 2.44
N PHE A 102 -4.24 -17.44 2.08
CA PHE A 102 -5.38 -16.98 2.84
C PHE A 102 -6.27 -18.18 3.13
N VAL A 103 -6.35 -18.61 4.38
CA VAL A 103 -7.01 -19.87 4.77
C VAL A 103 -7.80 -19.65 6.04
N ASN A 104 -9.08 -20.06 6.03
CA ASN A 104 -10.00 -19.91 7.17
C ASN A 104 -10.00 -18.48 7.76
N GLY A 105 -9.98 -17.47 6.89
CA GLY A 105 -9.98 -16.06 7.28
C GLY A 105 -8.64 -15.54 7.82
N THR A 106 -7.57 -16.31 7.74
CA THR A 106 -6.24 -15.96 8.23
C THR A 106 -5.24 -15.86 7.07
N SER A 107 -4.41 -14.82 7.09
CA SER A 107 -3.39 -14.57 6.05
C SER A 107 -1.99 -14.97 6.50
N TYR A 108 -1.29 -15.71 5.62
CA TYR A 108 0.06 -16.20 5.84
C TYR A 108 0.97 -15.87 4.67
N MET A 109 2.25 -15.68 4.96
CA MET A 109 3.32 -15.72 3.98
C MET A 109 4.35 -16.76 4.40
N VAL A 110 4.69 -17.65 3.46
CA VAL A 110 5.73 -18.66 3.65
C VAL A 110 6.91 -18.31 2.75
N GLU A 111 8.07 -18.17 3.34
CA GLU A 111 9.32 -18.08 2.60
C GLU A 111 10.01 -19.44 2.61
N SER A 112 10.51 -19.84 1.45
CA SER A 112 11.29 -21.08 1.28
C SER A 112 12.34 -20.89 0.20
N LEU A 113 13.29 -21.82 0.07
CA LEU A 113 14.19 -21.83 -1.06
C LEU A 113 13.44 -22.18 -2.34
N ALA A 114 13.81 -21.53 -3.45
CA ALA A 114 13.22 -21.77 -4.76
C ALA A 114 13.67 -23.11 -5.39
N SER A 115 14.78 -23.71 -4.90
CA SER A 115 15.32 -24.99 -5.39
C SER A 115 14.69 -26.16 -4.64
N ASP A 116 14.23 -27.17 -5.39
CA ASP A 116 13.68 -28.44 -4.87
C ASP A 116 14.74 -29.38 -4.25
N ASN A 117 15.92 -28.91 -3.94
CA ASN A 117 16.95 -29.72 -3.30
C ASN A 117 16.53 -30.07 -1.87
N ILE A 118 16.17 -31.31 -1.68
CA ILE A 118 15.57 -31.96 -0.50
C ILE A 118 16.39 -31.81 0.80
N SER A 119 17.61 -31.29 0.75
CA SER A 119 18.53 -31.25 1.89
C SER A 119 18.43 -30.00 2.79
N SER A 120 17.61 -29.00 2.44
CA SER A 120 17.36 -27.83 3.33
C SER A 120 15.90 -27.43 3.29
N ASN A 121 15.08 -28.04 4.15
CA ASN A 121 13.68 -27.66 4.38
C ASN A 121 13.58 -26.36 5.21
N TRP A 122 14.31 -25.31 4.80
CA TRP A 122 14.13 -24.04 5.47
C TRP A 122 12.83 -23.39 5.01
N GLN A 123 11.96 -23.13 5.97
CA GLN A 123 10.72 -22.39 5.77
C GLN A 123 10.56 -21.39 6.91
N ALA A 124 10.23 -20.16 6.59
CA ALA A 124 9.80 -19.17 7.56
C ALA A 124 8.34 -18.79 7.31
N LEU A 125 7.53 -18.88 8.36
CA LEU A 125 6.12 -18.51 8.33
C LEU A 125 5.94 -17.14 8.98
N HIS A 126 5.25 -16.25 8.29
CA HIS A 126 4.88 -14.93 8.78
C HIS A 126 3.37 -14.75 8.73
N CYS A 127 2.80 -14.20 9.80
CA CYS A 127 1.44 -13.70 9.75
C CYS A 127 1.40 -12.45 8.88
N LEU A 128 0.48 -12.42 7.91
CA LEU A 128 0.22 -11.20 7.17
C LEU A 128 -0.89 -10.43 7.91
N PRO A 129 -0.63 -9.20 8.38
CA PRO A 129 -1.73 -8.31 8.68
C PRO A 129 -2.50 -8.02 7.40
N SER A 130 -3.75 -7.55 7.50
CA SER A 130 -4.64 -7.29 6.36
C SER A 130 -4.03 -6.27 5.38
N ILE A 131 -3.08 -6.73 4.54
CA ILE A 131 -2.46 -5.92 3.47
C ILE A 131 -3.41 -5.85 2.28
N ILE A 132 -4.04 -6.98 1.94
CA ILE A 132 -5.15 -7.03 1.00
C ILE A 132 -6.43 -6.91 1.85
N PRO A 133 -7.30 -5.95 1.56
CA PRO A 133 -8.53 -5.75 2.33
C PRO A 133 -9.57 -6.82 1.96
N PHE A 134 -9.32 -8.07 2.36
CA PHE A 134 -10.20 -9.22 2.08
C PHE A 134 -11.62 -9.00 2.59
N GLU A 135 -11.77 -8.26 3.69
CA GLU A 135 -13.04 -7.87 4.29
C GLU A 135 -13.92 -7.02 3.36
N HIS A 136 -13.36 -6.42 2.31
CA HIS A 136 -14.12 -5.61 1.34
C HIS A 136 -14.52 -6.38 0.07
N ILE A 137 -14.10 -7.63 -0.13
CA ILE A 137 -14.40 -8.39 -1.35
C ILE A 137 -15.90 -8.64 -1.47
N PHE A 138 -16.53 -9.22 -0.46
CA PHE A 138 -17.96 -9.52 -0.49
C PHE A 138 -18.84 -8.27 -0.47
N PRO A 139 -18.56 -7.24 0.35
CA PRO A 139 -19.25 -5.96 0.22
C PRO A 139 -19.20 -5.37 -1.19
N ALA A 140 -18.03 -5.43 -1.85
CA ALA A 140 -17.90 -4.95 -3.24
C ALA A 140 -18.75 -5.77 -4.23
N LEU A 141 -18.73 -7.10 -4.12
CA LEU A 141 -19.53 -7.98 -4.97
C LEU A 141 -21.04 -7.84 -4.70
N ASN A 142 -21.43 -7.70 -3.43
CA ASN A 142 -22.83 -7.51 -3.02
C ASN A 142 -23.41 -6.20 -3.53
N ASN A 143 -22.60 -5.14 -3.59
CA ASN A 143 -23.00 -3.81 -4.06
C ASN A 143 -22.76 -3.60 -5.57
N ALA A 144 -22.29 -4.61 -6.29
CA ALA A 144 -22.09 -4.51 -7.73
C ALA A 144 -23.42 -4.23 -8.45
N THR A 145 -23.41 -3.24 -9.34
CA THR A 145 -24.57 -2.79 -10.11
C THR A 145 -24.41 -3.11 -11.58
N ILE A 146 -25.48 -3.60 -12.24
CA ILE A 146 -25.44 -3.84 -13.68
C ILE A 146 -25.43 -2.49 -14.41
N VAL A 147 -24.58 -2.41 -15.44
CA VAL A 147 -24.47 -1.24 -16.33
C VAL A 147 -24.66 -1.66 -17.79
N PRO A 148 -25.28 -0.81 -18.65
CA PRO A 148 -25.50 -1.16 -20.06
C PRO A 148 -24.23 -1.11 -20.88
N SER A 149 -23.23 -0.32 -20.47
CA SER A 149 -21.95 -0.15 -21.13
C SER A 149 -20.92 0.38 -20.14
N ALA A 150 -19.65 0.17 -20.43
CA ALA A 150 -18.57 0.67 -19.60
C ALA A 150 -17.32 1.00 -20.42
N SER A 151 -16.47 1.87 -19.87
CA SER A 151 -15.13 2.18 -20.39
C SER A 151 -14.10 2.27 -19.27
N VAL A 152 -12.84 1.95 -19.59
CA VAL A 152 -11.69 2.11 -18.70
C VAL A 152 -10.60 2.84 -19.46
N ARG A 153 -10.16 4.00 -18.97
CA ARG A 153 -9.23 4.93 -19.65
C ARG A 153 -9.74 5.35 -21.05
N GLY A 154 -11.04 5.60 -21.16
CA GLY A 154 -11.67 5.96 -22.44
C GLY A 154 -11.88 4.77 -23.40
N GLU A 155 -11.28 3.60 -23.15
CA GLU A 155 -11.45 2.42 -23.98
C GLU A 155 -12.71 1.63 -23.58
N PRO A 156 -13.62 1.31 -24.52
CA PRO A 156 -14.82 0.56 -24.19
C PRO A 156 -14.50 -0.85 -23.70
N VAL A 157 -15.23 -1.30 -22.68
CA VAL A 157 -15.15 -2.68 -22.18
C VAL A 157 -16.15 -3.54 -22.94
N ASP A 158 -15.63 -4.44 -23.78
CA ASP A 158 -16.47 -5.38 -24.53
C ASP A 158 -16.75 -6.63 -23.67
N CYS A 159 -18.03 -7.05 -23.62
CA CYS A 159 -18.49 -8.19 -22.82
C CYS A 159 -19.45 -9.05 -23.64
N PRO A 160 -18.96 -9.76 -24.67
CA PRO A 160 -19.81 -10.52 -25.60
C PRO A 160 -20.52 -11.69 -24.89
N GLY A 161 -21.86 -11.68 -24.95
CA GLY A 161 -22.69 -12.72 -24.34
C GLY A 161 -22.73 -12.72 -22.81
N GLY A 162 -22.14 -11.69 -22.17
CA GLY A 162 -22.13 -11.52 -20.73
C GLY A 162 -22.89 -10.29 -20.24
N SER A 163 -22.76 -10.02 -18.95
CA SER A 163 -23.30 -8.82 -18.30
C SER A 163 -22.18 -7.99 -17.70
N LEU A 164 -22.30 -6.65 -17.86
CA LEU A 164 -21.37 -5.71 -17.25
C LEU A 164 -21.89 -5.26 -15.88
N PHE A 165 -20.98 -5.25 -14.91
CA PHE A 165 -21.23 -4.72 -13.57
C PHE A 165 -20.19 -3.67 -13.22
N GLN A 166 -20.60 -2.63 -12.51
CA GLN A 166 -19.71 -1.69 -11.86
C GLN A 166 -19.69 -1.97 -10.37
N THR A 167 -18.51 -1.93 -9.76
CA THR A 167 -18.34 -2.04 -8.32
C THR A 167 -17.11 -1.23 -7.88
N SER A 168 -17.04 -0.94 -6.58
CA SER A 168 -15.84 -0.36 -5.96
C SER A 168 -15.31 -1.31 -4.89
N PHE A 169 -14.03 -1.62 -4.97
CA PHE A 169 -13.32 -2.44 -4.00
C PHE A 169 -12.29 -1.59 -3.28
N SER A 170 -12.51 -1.37 -1.99
CA SER A 170 -11.64 -0.54 -1.14
C SER A 170 -11.32 0.86 -1.72
N GLY A 171 -12.35 1.51 -2.33
CA GLY A 171 -12.20 2.82 -2.95
C GLY A 171 -11.67 2.83 -4.39
N VAL A 172 -11.34 1.65 -4.94
CA VAL A 172 -10.91 1.50 -6.35
C VAL A 172 -12.05 0.95 -7.18
N ASP A 173 -12.39 1.63 -8.26
CA ASP A 173 -13.48 1.26 -9.14
C ASP A 173 -13.07 0.17 -10.14
N PHE A 174 -14.00 -0.76 -10.37
CA PHE A 174 -13.87 -1.87 -11.31
C PHE A 174 -15.11 -2.01 -12.18
N VAL A 175 -14.88 -2.40 -13.42
CA VAL A 175 -15.90 -2.95 -14.30
C VAL A 175 -15.70 -4.46 -14.39
N LEU A 176 -16.75 -5.22 -14.12
CA LEU A 176 -16.76 -6.68 -14.25
C LEU A 176 -17.52 -7.08 -15.51
N CYS A 177 -16.90 -7.89 -16.36
CA CYS A 177 -17.59 -8.62 -17.42
C CYS A 177 -17.81 -10.05 -16.95
N VAL A 178 -19.05 -10.44 -16.70
CA VAL A 178 -19.44 -11.76 -16.20
C VAL A 178 -20.04 -12.57 -17.34
N SER A 179 -19.37 -13.66 -17.74
CA SER A 179 -19.81 -14.55 -18.80
C SER A 179 -20.39 -15.84 -18.21
N SER A 180 -21.58 -16.22 -18.64
CA SER A 180 -22.26 -17.42 -18.13
C SER A 180 -21.40 -18.67 -18.28
N GLY A 181 -21.11 -19.36 -17.16
CA GLY A 181 -20.43 -20.66 -17.10
C GLY A 181 -18.92 -20.66 -17.33
N SER A 182 -18.28 -19.52 -17.66
CA SER A 182 -16.83 -19.48 -17.95
C SER A 182 -16.01 -18.69 -16.94
N GLY A 183 -16.62 -17.78 -16.19
CA GLY A 183 -15.96 -16.91 -15.23
C GLY A 183 -16.27 -15.44 -15.46
N PHE A 184 -15.39 -14.56 -14.98
CA PHE A 184 -15.52 -13.13 -15.15
C PHE A 184 -14.16 -12.46 -15.33
N THR A 185 -14.17 -11.26 -15.91
CA THR A 185 -12.98 -10.40 -15.95
C THR A 185 -13.28 -9.08 -15.25
N ALA A 186 -12.42 -8.71 -14.30
CA ALA A 186 -12.45 -7.42 -13.61
C ALA A 186 -11.43 -6.47 -14.25
N TYR A 187 -11.90 -5.34 -14.71
CA TYR A 187 -11.11 -4.29 -15.33
C TYR A 187 -11.00 -3.11 -14.38
N GLY A 188 -9.83 -2.84 -13.86
CA GLY A 188 -9.49 -1.63 -13.12
C GLY A 188 -8.45 -0.80 -13.86
N LEU A 189 -8.12 0.38 -13.34
CA LEU A 189 -7.08 1.25 -13.91
C LEU A 189 -5.72 0.55 -13.94
N ASP A 190 -5.35 -0.03 -12.82
CA ASP A 190 -4.00 -0.51 -12.55
C ASP A 190 -3.86 -2.02 -12.59
N VAL A 191 -4.99 -2.74 -12.67
CA VAL A 191 -5.04 -4.19 -12.66
C VAL A 191 -6.17 -4.70 -13.55
N THR A 192 -5.90 -5.79 -14.26
CA THR A 192 -6.93 -6.63 -14.87
C THR A 192 -6.84 -8.01 -14.26
N MET A 193 -7.96 -8.59 -13.86
CA MET A 193 -8.05 -9.91 -13.27
C MET A 193 -9.08 -10.74 -14.02
N THR A 194 -8.65 -11.86 -14.60
CA THR A 194 -9.55 -12.83 -15.25
C THR A 194 -9.73 -14.03 -14.35
N ALA A 195 -10.94 -14.24 -13.87
CA ALA A 195 -11.35 -15.40 -13.09
C ALA A 195 -11.90 -16.49 -14.03
N LYS A 196 -11.32 -17.69 -13.98
CA LYS A 196 -11.82 -18.88 -14.65
C LYS A 196 -12.35 -19.87 -13.63
N TYR A 197 -13.54 -20.39 -13.83
CA TYR A 197 -14.10 -21.43 -12.97
C TYR A 197 -13.36 -22.75 -13.20
N LEU A 198 -13.02 -23.42 -12.10
CA LEU A 198 -12.34 -24.71 -12.12
C LEU A 198 -13.34 -25.83 -11.79
N PRO A 199 -13.14 -27.04 -12.33
CA PRO A 199 -14.04 -28.20 -12.10
C PRO A 199 -13.99 -28.74 -10.67
N GLY A 200 -13.05 -28.27 -9.85
CA GLY A 200 -12.88 -28.69 -8.46
C GLY A 200 -11.79 -27.93 -7.73
N PRO A 201 -11.65 -28.13 -6.42
CA PRO A 201 -10.72 -27.38 -5.60
C PRO A 201 -9.27 -27.72 -5.93
N THR A 202 -8.44 -26.70 -6.00
CA THR A 202 -7.00 -26.85 -6.13
C THR A 202 -6.40 -27.17 -4.76
N ARG A 203 -5.59 -28.23 -4.69
CA ARG A 203 -4.93 -28.65 -3.46
C ARG A 203 -3.76 -27.72 -3.14
N TYR A 204 -3.64 -27.34 -1.89
CA TYR A 204 -2.48 -26.65 -1.32
C TYR A 204 -2.10 -27.34 0.00
N THR A 205 -0.82 -27.22 0.36
CA THR A 205 -0.32 -27.74 1.64
C THR A 205 -0.15 -26.56 2.59
N LEU A 206 -0.84 -26.61 3.72
CA LEU A 206 -0.61 -25.66 4.80
C LEU A 206 0.80 -25.88 5.37
N PRO A 207 1.57 -24.80 5.63
CA PRO A 207 2.84 -24.92 6.30
C PRO A 207 2.62 -25.47 7.70
N ALA A 208 3.53 -26.33 8.17
CA ALA A 208 3.53 -26.73 9.58
C ALA A 208 3.80 -25.49 10.43
N LEU A 209 2.84 -25.09 11.26
CA LEU A 209 3.05 -24.09 12.29
C LEU A 209 4.09 -24.65 13.26
N VAL A 210 5.10 -23.87 13.58
CA VAL A 210 6.01 -24.21 14.70
C VAL A 210 5.15 -24.16 15.96
N GLU A 211 5.15 -25.22 16.74
CA GLU A 211 4.24 -25.40 17.91
C GLU A 211 4.30 -24.28 18.95
N GLU A 212 5.35 -23.45 18.95
CA GLU A 212 5.57 -22.34 19.87
C GLU A 212 5.13 -20.96 19.32
N ALA A 213 4.72 -20.86 18.05
CA ALA A 213 4.28 -19.58 17.49
C ALA A 213 2.83 -19.27 17.86
N ALA A 214 2.58 -18.04 18.29
CA ALA A 214 1.20 -17.57 18.47
C ALA A 214 0.42 -17.68 17.15
N PRO A 215 -0.87 -18.11 17.18
CA PRO A 215 -1.67 -18.23 15.97
C PRO A 215 -1.85 -16.87 15.31
N CYS A 216 -1.78 -16.85 13.99
CA CYS A 216 -2.03 -15.62 13.22
C CYS A 216 -3.48 -15.13 13.43
N PRO A 217 -3.69 -13.82 13.50
CA PRO A 217 -5.03 -13.27 13.70
C PRO A 217 -5.94 -13.55 12.52
N VAL A 218 -7.21 -13.82 12.79
CA VAL A 218 -8.27 -13.88 11.79
C VAL A 218 -8.52 -12.46 11.28
N VAL A 219 -8.42 -12.23 9.98
CA VAL A 219 -8.58 -10.92 9.33
C VAL A 219 -9.95 -10.73 8.70
N THR A 220 -10.71 -11.81 8.46
CA THR A 220 -12.12 -11.77 8.02
C THR A 220 -12.86 -13.03 8.44
N THR A 221 -14.18 -12.94 8.46
CA THR A 221 -15.10 -14.05 8.72
C THR A 221 -16.01 -14.26 7.50
N PRO A 222 -16.66 -15.44 7.34
CA PRO A 222 -17.64 -15.65 6.29
C PRO A 222 -18.75 -14.60 6.33
N GLU A 223 -19.11 -14.06 5.17
CA GLU A 223 -20.10 -13.00 5.04
C GLU A 223 -21.35 -13.48 4.25
N PRO A 224 -22.51 -12.87 4.50
CA PRO A 224 -23.71 -13.13 3.73
C PRO A 224 -23.54 -12.59 2.28
N VAL A 225 -24.18 -13.27 1.34
CA VAL A 225 -24.03 -12.98 -0.10
C VAL A 225 -25.34 -12.52 -0.70
N ALA A 226 -25.28 -11.40 -1.42
CA ALA A 226 -26.39 -10.91 -2.22
C ALA A 226 -26.50 -11.68 -3.55
N PRO A 227 -27.69 -11.67 -4.22
CA PRO A 227 -27.87 -12.30 -5.52
C PRO A 227 -26.86 -11.85 -6.59
N THR A 228 -26.43 -10.60 -6.56
CA THR A 228 -25.42 -10.05 -7.48
C THR A 228 -24.05 -10.75 -7.31
N ALA A 229 -23.59 -10.88 -6.06
CA ALA A 229 -22.34 -11.58 -5.77
C ALA A 229 -22.41 -13.06 -6.22
N ILE A 230 -23.53 -13.73 -5.96
CA ILE A 230 -23.74 -15.11 -6.40
C ILE A 230 -23.68 -15.24 -7.91
N ALA A 231 -24.35 -14.34 -8.64
CA ALA A 231 -24.31 -14.36 -10.10
C ALA A 231 -22.88 -14.22 -10.64
N ILE A 232 -22.05 -13.37 -10.00
CA ILE A 232 -20.64 -13.20 -10.35
C ILE A 232 -19.81 -14.43 -9.99
N LEU A 233 -20.05 -15.08 -8.84
CA LEU A 233 -19.28 -16.21 -8.34
C LEU A 233 -19.64 -17.55 -9.00
N THR A 234 -20.86 -17.67 -9.54
CA THR A 234 -21.37 -18.92 -10.12
C THR A 234 -21.63 -18.83 -11.64
N GLY A 235 -21.60 -17.62 -12.22
CA GLY A 235 -21.99 -17.39 -13.61
C GLY A 235 -23.49 -17.58 -13.88
N ARG A 236 -24.32 -17.67 -12.84
CA ARG A 236 -25.78 -17.78 -12.98
C ARG A 236 -26.40 -16.43 -13.34
N SER A 237 -27.53 -16.48 -14.06
CA SER A 237 -28.32 -15.28 -14.31
C SER A 237 -28.94 -14.76 -13.02
N LEU A 238 -29.03 -13.44 -12.89
CA LEU A 238 -29.74 -12.81 -11.78
C LEU A 238 -31.21 -13.24 -11.70
N PRO A 239 -31.79 -13.38 -10.49
CA PRO A 239 -33.21 -13.65 -10.34
C PRO A 239 -34.04 -12.51 -10.95
N PRO A 240 -35.24 -12.81 -11.48
CA PRO A 240 -36.10 -11.82 -12.15
C PRO A 240 -36.53 -10.63 -11.28
N SER A 241 -36.58 -10.80 -9.96
CA SER A 241 -36.86 -9.73 -8.98
C SER A 241 -35.75 -8.67 -8.93
N SER A 242 -34.51 -9.07 -9.03
CA SER A 242 -33.35 -8.18 -9.01
C SER A 242 -33.14 -7.44 -10.35
N SER A 243 -33.65 -8.00 -11.45
CA SER A 243 -33.53 -7.39 -12.80
C SER A 243 -34.49 -6.23 -13.07
N ARG A 244 -35.54 -6.02 -12.24
CA ARG A 244 -36.52 -4.94 -12.43
C ARG A 244 -36.00 -3.53 -12.13
N ASN A 245 -34.94 -3.40 -11.31
CA ASN A 245 -34.32 -2.13 -10.92
C ASN A 245 -33.29 -1.60 -11.93
N LEU A 246 -33.07 -2.31 -13.04
CA LEU A 246 -31.99 -2.09 -14.00
C LEU A 246 -32.24 -0.95 -15.03
N ARG A 247 -33.39 -0.31 -15.02
CA ARG A 247 -33.80 0.59 -16.12
C ARG A 247 -33.18 1.99 -16.11
N THR A 248 -32.33 2.33 -15.15
CA THR A 248 -31.74 3.67 -15.01
C THR A 248 -30.22 3.68 -14.79
N ALA A 249 -29.53 2.54 -15.04
CA ALA A 249 -28.08 2.50 -14.90
C ALA A 249 -27.40 3.35 -15.99
N ALA A 250 -26.51 4.24 -15.58
CA ALA A 250 -25.71 5.04 -16.49
C ALA A 250 -24.53 4.24 -17.07
N HIS A 251 -23.90 4.77 -18.11
CA HIS A 251 -22.60 4.29 -18.57
C HIS A 251 -21.57 4.38 -17.42
N ALA A 252 -20.81 3.31 -17.18
CA ALA A 252 -19.74 3.29 -16.19
C ALA A 252 -18.41 3.69 -16.86
N ALA A 253 -17.82 4.80 -16.44
CA ALA A 253 -16.50 5.24 -16.91
C ALA A 253 -15.52 5.20 -15.73
N ILE A 254 -14.38 4.53 -15.92
CA ILE A 254 -13.24 4.55 -15.00
C ILE A 254 -12.12 5.31 -15.69
N GLU A 255 -11.92 6.56 -15.27
CA GLU A 255 -10.89 7.43 -15.82
C GLU A 255 -9.64 7.39 -14.96
N ALA A 256 -8.49 7.54 -15.61
CA ALA A 256 -7.21 7.63 -14.89
C ALA A 256 -7.09 9.03 -14.27
N ASP A 257 -6.83 9.10 -12.99
CA ASP A 257 -6.32 10.32 -12.37
C ASP A 257 -4.88 10.53 -12.86
N THR A 258 -4.71 11.30 -13.92
CA THR A 258 -3.39 11.71 -14.38
C THR A 258 -2.98 12.94 -13.59
N CYS A 259 -1.88 12.81 -12.84
CA CYS A 259 -1.25 13.97 -12.23
C CYS A 259 -0.36 14.65 -13.26
N GLU A 260 -0.70 15.89 -13.58
CA GLU A 260 0.16 16.78 -14.34
C GLU A 260 0.93 17.69 -13.39
N CYS A 261 2.06 18.20 -13.82
CA CYS A 261 2.80 19.18 -13.02
C CYS A 261 1.95 20.44 -12.80
N MET A 262 1.58 20.72 -11.56
CA MET A 262 0.81 21.89 -11.16
C MET A 262 1.68 23.11 -10.85
N SER A 263 3.01 22.96 -10.86
CA SER A 263 3.99 24.02 -10.63
C SER A 263 4.87 24.21 -11.89
N THR A 264 5.84 25.12 -11.83
CA THR A 264 6.83 25.25 -12.90
C THR A 264 7.77 24.05 -12.89
N PRO A 265 7.93 23.29 -13.99
CA PRO A 265 8.90 22.20 -14.06
C PRO A 265 10.32 22.68 -13.81
N ARG A 266 11.09 21.93 -13.02
CA ARG A 266 12.44 22.26 -12.54
C ARG A 266 13.30 21.01 -12.47
N PRO A 267 14.65 21.13 -12.48
CA PRO A 267 15.51 19.98 -12.24
C PRO A 267 15.31 19.39 -10.84
N CYS A 268 15.39 18.06 -10.75
CA CYS A 268 15.21 17.28 -9.51
C CYS A 268 16.53 16.61 -9.12
N ILE A 269 16.93 16.76 -7.86
CA ILE A 269 18.06 16.05 -7.28
C ILE A 269 17.59 15.16 -6.12
N PHE A 270 18.07 13.90 -6.11
CA PHE A 270 17.72 12.89 -5.12
C PHE A 270 18.95 12.53 -4.27
N LEU A 271 18.81 12.60 -2.94
CA LEU A 271 19.81 12.14 -1.97
C LEU A 271 19.25 10.95 -1.19
N HIS A 272 19.96 9.82 -1.28
CA HIS A 272 19.66 8.59 -0.56
C HIS A 272 19.94 8.68 0.95
N GLY A 273 19.50 7.66 1.67
CA GLY A 273 19.73 7.50 3.10
C GLY A 273 21.07 6.80 3.43
N LEU A 274 21.10 6.21 4.61
CA LEU A 274 22.24 5.53 5.21
C LEU A 274 22.58 4.21 4.50
N GLY A 275 23.85 3.87 4.46
CA GLY A 275 24.34 2.53 4.09
C GLY A 275 24.86 2.39 2.66
N ASN A 276 25.09 3.49 1.93
CA ASN A 276 25.78 3.47 0.65
C ASN A 276 27.29 3.67 0.83
N PRO A 277 28.14 2.70 0.44
CA PRO A 277 29.61 2.83 0.54
C PRO A 277 30.23 3.57 -0.65
N ASN A 278 29.49 3.76 -1.75
CA ASN A 278 29.98 4.40 -2.94
C ASN A 278 29.98 5.92 -2.81
N GLU A 279 30.86 6.55 -3.57
CA GLU A 279 30.90 8.01 -3.76
C GLU A 279 31.28 8.34 -5.20
N GLU A 280 30.54 9.26 -5.81
CA GLU A 280 30.80 9.74 -7.15
C GLU A 280 31.08 11.26 -7.13
N ALA A 281 31.97 11.70 -8.01
CA ALA A 281 32.28 13.12 -8.16
C ALA A 281 31.20 13.90 -8.93
N GLU A 282 30.37 13.19 -9.69
CA GLU A 282 29.33 13.75 -10.53
C GLU A 282 27.96 13.13 -10.21
N LEU A 283 26.90 13.91 -10.43
CA LEU A 283 25.53 13.46 -10.32
C LEU A 283 25.21 12.38 -11.36
N GLN A 284 24.50 11.35 -10.97
CA GLN A 284 24.16 10.21 -11.81
C GLN A 284 22.74 10.33 -12.37
N ASP A 285 22.50 9.80 -13.58
CA ASP A 285 21.16 9.75 -14.20
C ASP A 285 20.28 8.62 -13.65
N THR A 286 20.89 7.67 -12.95
CA THR A 286 20.17 6.53 -12.37
C THR A 286 20.67 6.23 -10.94
N PRO A 287 19.85 5.62 -10.08
CA PRO A 287 20.25 5.31 -8.71
C PRO A 287 21.09 4.03 -8.58
N LYS A 288 21.59 3.42 -9.66
CA LYS A 288 22.30 2.12 -9.64
C LYS A 288 23.47 2.06 -8.66
N LEU A 289 24.19 3.16 -8.51
CA LEU A 289 25.37 3.24 -7.63
C LEU A 289 25.02 3.54 -6.18
N THR A 290 23.76 3.76 -5.85
CA THR A 290 23.30 3.95 -4.46
C THR A 290 23.14 2.63 -3.69
N LYS A 291 23.49 1.50 -4.27
CA LYS A 291 23.37 0.16 -3.64
C LYS A 291 21.96 -0.12 -3.08
N GLU A 292 20.95 0.11 -3.91
CA GLU A 292 19.54 -0.08 -3.55
C GLU A 292 19.09 0.75 -2.33
N LYS A 293 19.66 1.96 -2.15
CA LYS A 293 19.22 2.90 -1.10
C LYS A 293 18.21 3.94 -1.62
N PHE A 294 18.02 3.98 -2.92
CA PHE A 294 17.00 4.79 -3.60
C PHE A 294 16.53 4.07 -4.86
N GLY A 295 15.22 4.13 -5.14
CA GLY A 295 14.63 3.60 -6.35
C GLY A 295 14.68 4.60 -7.51
N ASP A 296 14.46 4.09 -8.72
CA ASP A 296 14.34 4.92 -9.91
C ASP A 296 12.92 5.48 -9.99
N ILE A 297 12.79 6.81 -9.93
CA ILE A 297 11.49 7.48 -10.04
C ILE A 297 10.93 7.40 -11.46
N GLY A 298 11.79 7.22 -12.46
CA GLY A 298 11.41 7.05 -13.87
C GLY A 298 10.44 8.11 -14.37
N ASP A 299 9.35 7.65 -14.98
CA ASP A 299 8.32 8.50 -15.58
C ASP A 299 7.33 9.12 -14.56
N HIS A 300 7.54 8.90 -13.23
CA HIS A 300 6.66 9.37 -12.16
C HIS A 300 7.04 10.74 -11.59
N ALA A 301 7.69 11.56 -12.38
CA ALA A 301 8.20 12.87 -11.96
C ALA A 301 7.83 13.97 -12.97
N PRO A 302 6.53 14.29 -13.18
CA PRO A 302 6.09 15.22 -14.23
C PRO A 302 6.64 16.64 -14.06
N CYS A 303 6.98 17.04 -12.83
CA CYS A 303 7.58 18.34 -12.53
C CYS A 303 9.11 18.37 -12.65
N CYS A 304 9.77 17.23 -12.94
CA CYS A 304 11.21 17.18 -13.10
C CYS A 304 11.62 17.35 -14.55
N THR A 305 12.28 18.45 -14.89
CA THR A 305 12.88 18.63 -16.23
C THR A 305 14.06 17.69 -16.46
N THR A 306 14.82 17.40 -15.41
CA THR A 306 15.87 16.40 -15.34
C THR A 306 15.84 15.74 -13.98
N VAL A 307 16.23 14.47 -13.90
CA VAL A 307 16.35 13.71 -12.65
C VAL A 307 17.82 13.33 -12.46
N LYS A 308 18.39 13.69 -11.32
CA LYS A 308 19.76 13.37 -10.96
C LYS A 308 19.82 12.78 -9.56
N TYR A 309 20.75 11.84 -9.37
CA TYR A 309 20.98 11.15 -8.10
C TYR A 309 22.38 11.48 -7.58
N ALA A 310 22.44 12.01 -6.36
CA ALA A 310 23.70 12.17 -5.64
C ALA A 310 24.11 10.83 -5.04
N VAL A 311 25.35 10.40 -5.30
CA VAL A 311 25.95 9.16 -4.77
C VAL A 311 27.05 9.55 -3.80
N LEU A 312 26.77 9.47 -2.50
CA LEU A 312 27.67 9.89 -1.42
C LEU A 312 27.90 8.73 -0.45
N ASN A 313 29.13 8.62 0.11
CA ASN A 313 29.40 7.61 1.13
C ASN A 313 28.66 7.94 2.42
N THR A 314 27.71 7.08 2.77
CA THR A 314 26.88 7.16 3.97
C THR A 314 27.04 5.93 4.87
N VAL A 315 28.20 5.27 4.81
CA VAL A 315 28.66 4.23 5.73
C VAL A 315 29.71 4.79 6.67
N ASP A 316 30.75 5.40 6.11
CA ASP A 316 31.91 5.90 6.83
C ASP A 316 31.73 7.35 7.32
N ILE A 317 30.72 8.06 6.78
CA ILE A 317 30.47 9.48 7.06
C ILE A 317 29.02 9.66 7.53
N GLY A 318 28.83 10.24 8.72
CA GLY A 318 27.50 10.54 9.27
C GLY A 318 26.97 11.90 8.84
N TRP A 319 25.67 12.16 9.09
CA TRP A 319 24.97 13.37 8.66
C TRP A 319 25.48 14.67 9.34
N THR A 320 26.13 14.57 10.49
CA THR A 320 26.75 15.70 11.18
C THR A 320 28.07 16.16 10.56
N ASN A 321 28.60 15.41 9.58
CA ASN A 321 29.88 15.72 8.94
C ASN A 321 29.75 16.89 7.97
N GLU A 322 30.54 17.93 8.18
CA GLU A 322 30.50 19.14 7.36
C GLU A 322 30.86 18.92 5.88
N THR A 323 31.77 17.96 5.59
CA THR A 323 32.15 17.65 4.21
C THR A 323 30.99 17.02 3.44
N LEU A 324 30.24 16.08 4.09
CA LEU A 324 29.07 15.47 3.49
C LEU A 324 27.98 16.51 3.18
N GLN A 325 27.71 17.40 4.14
CA GLN A 325 26.77 18.50 4.00
C GLN A 325 27.19 19.44 2.84
N GLN A 326 28.48 19.79 2.78
CA GLN A 326 29.02 20.66 1.76
C GLN A 326 28.87 20.05 0.36
N LYS A 327 29.26 18.79 0.18
CA LYS A 327 29.14 18.06 -1.11
C LYS A 327 27.69 18.04 -1.61
N PHE A 328 26.73 17.77 -0.73
CA PHE A 328 25.33 17.77 -1.14
C PHE A 328 24.81 19.16 -1.50
N CYS A 329 25.24 20.20 -0.77
CA CYS A 329 24.97 21.58 -1.16
C CYS A 329 25.55 21.93 -2.53
N ASP A 330 26.80 21.53 -2.81
CA ASP A 330 27.46 21.80 -4.09
C ASP A 330 26.75 21.12 -5.26
N PHE A 331 26.36 19.86 -5.10
CA PHE A 331 25.53 19.16 -6.08
C PHE A 331 24.17 19.84 -6.29
N SER A 332 23.51 20.26 -5.23
CA SER A 332 22.20 20.92 -5.33
C SER A 332 22.31 22.29 -6.00
N LEU A 333 23.38 23.05 -5.76
CA LEU A 333 23.66 24.32 -6.42
C LEU A 333 23.92 24.15 -7.92
N SER A 334 24.54 23.04 -8.34
CA SER A 334 24.84 22.78 -9.75
C SER A 334 23.62 22.38 -10.58
N MET A 335 22.46 22.13 -9.97
CA MET A 335 21.26 21.68 -10.67
C MET A 335 20.61 22.76 -11.54
N SER A 336 20.75 24.02 -11.15
CA SER A 336 20.13 25.14 -11.86
C SER A 336 21.11 26.29 -12.03
N GLU A 337 21.16 26.88 -13.24
CA GLU A 337 21.96 28.05 -13.56
C GLU A 337 21.51 29.32 -12.80
N THR A 338 20.28 29.32 -12.27
CA THR A 338 19.74 30.42 -11.45
C THR A 338 20.18 30.35 -9.98
N SER A 339 20.85 29.26 -9.58
CA SER A 339 21.43 29.17 -8.24
C SER A 339 22.58 30.18 -8.05
N ASP A 340 22.57 30.85 -6.90
CA ASP A 340 23.62 31.83 -6.55
C ASP A 340 24.76 31.15 -5.80
N LEU A 341 25.88 30.95 -6.48
CA LEU A 341 27.07 30.32 -5.92
C LEU A 341 27.75 31.20 -4.85
N THR A 342 27.57 32.54 -4.91
CA THR A 342 28.19 33.48 -3.96
C THR A 342 27.47 33.44 -2.61
N SER A 343 26.16 33.54 -2.62
CA SER A 343 25.32 33.44 -1.43
C SER A 343 25.00 31.99 -1.05
N ARG A 344 25.42 31.03 -1.89
CA ARG A 344 25.13 29.59 -1.76
C ARG A 344 23.63 29.29 -1.68
N THR A 345 22.85 29.96 -2.53
CA THR A 345 21.40 29.83 -2.57
C THR A 345 20.98 28.91 -3.72
N ILE A 346 20.37 27.78 -3.40
CA ILE A 346 19.80 26.83 -4.36
C ILE A 346 18.47 27.38 -4.85
N SER A 347 18.35 27.60 -6.16
CA SER A 347 17.18 28.19 -6.81
C SER A 347 16.58 27.22 -7.83
N ASP A 348 15.29 27.35 -8.13
CA ASP A 348 14.56 26.64 -9.19
C ASP A 348 14.88 25.14 -9.24
N THR A 349 14.89 24.48 -8.09
CA THR A 349 15.28 23.07 -7.94
C THR A 349 14.27 22.35 -7.06
N ILE A 350 13.98 21.08 -7.36
CA ILE A 350 13.28 20.17 -6.49
C ILE A 350 14.32 19.28 -5.82
N VAL A 351 14.50 19.43 -4.51
CA VAL A 351 15.44 18.64 -3.71
C VAL A 351 14.67 17.54 -2.98
N VAL A 352 14.96 16.28 -3.28
CA VAL A 352 14.29 15.11 -2.72
C VAL A 352 15.28 14.34 -1.83
N THR A 353 14.90 14.11 -0.59
CA THR A 353 15.76 13.42 0.37
C THR A 353 15.03 12.26 1.02
N HIS A 354 15.73 11.14 1.22
CA HIS A 354 15.20 9.99 1.92
C HIS A 354 16.04 9.65 3.15
N SER A 355 15.39 9.28 4.25
CA SER A 355 16.04 8.78 5.45
C SER A 355 17.11 9.75 5.98
N MET A 356 18.34 9.28 6.29
CA MET A 356 19.46 10.12 6.75
C MET A 356 19.76 11.28 5.78
N GLY A 357 19.45 11.17 4.48
CA GLY A 357 19.61 12.26 3.52
C GLY A 357 18.84 13.54 3.90
N GLY A 358 17.67 13.38 4.55
CA GLY A 358 16.92 14.51 5.10
C GLY A 358 17.66 15.24 6.23
N LEU A 359 18.36 14.49 7.09
CA LEU A 359 19.22 15.09 8.13
C LEU A 359 20.45 15.78 7.55
N VAL A 360 21.05 15.23 6.47
CA VAL A 360 22.18 15.88 5.79
C VAL A 360 21.78 17.26 5.28
N LEU A 361 20.65 17.37 4.58
CA LEU A 361 20.17 18.67 4.08
C LEU A 361 19.75 19.60 5.23
N ALA A 362 18.97 19.09 6.20
CA ALA A 362 18.55 19.87 7.35
C ALA A 362 19.74 20.50 8.11
N SER A 363 20.79 19.69 8.33
CA SER A 363 22.01 20.15 8.99
C SER A 363 22.81 21.12 8.12
N ALA A 364 22.88 20.89 6.80
CA ALA A 364 23.53 21.81 5.88
C ALA A 364 22.87 23.21 5.89
N LEU A 365 21.54 23.25 5.94
CA LEU A 365 20.79 24.48 6.07
C LEU A 365 20.99 25.15 7.44
N ALA A 366 20.96 24.37 8.53
CA ALA A 366 21.17 24.86 9.89
C ALA A 366 22.56 25.44 10.11
N THR A 367 23.59 24.84 9.48
CA THR A 367 24.99 25.29 9.57
C THR A 367 25.37 26.34 8.51
N GLY A 368 24.41 26.74 7.66
CA GLY A 368 24.60 27.77 6.64
C GLY A 368 25.50 27.34 5.47
N LYS A 369 25.68 26.02 5.23
CA LYS A 369 26.43 25.51 4.07
C LYS A 369 25.74 25.87 2.74
N CYS A 370 24.43 25.92 2.73
CA CYS A 370 23.60 26.46 1.66
C CYS A 370 22.25 26.96 2.20
N LYS A 371 21.46 27.58 1.30
CA LYS A 371 20.11 28.09 1.58
C LYS A 371 19.19 27.67 0.42
N LEU A 372 17.90 27.60 0.68
CA LEU A 372 16.88 27.38 -0.33
C LEU A 372 16.21 28.70 -0.69
N ALA A 373 16.13 29.00 -1.99
CA ALA A 373 15.29 30.09 -2.49
C ALA A 373 13.80 29.71 -2.39
N ALA A 374 12.92 30.69 -2.45
CA ALA A 374 11.47 30.46 -2.47
C ALA A 374 11.00 29.64 -3.69
N SER A 375 11.78 29.63 -4.76
CA SER A 375 11.53 28.83 -5.96
C SER A 375 12.00 27.37 -5.85
N THR A 376 12.64 26.98 -4.75
CA THR A 376 13.13 25.62 -4.50
C THR A 376 12.19 24.89 -3.57
N SER A 377 11.81 23.67 -3.94
CA SER A 377 10.97 22.80 -3.12
C SER A 377 11.78 21.66 -2.51
N TRP A 378 11.76 21.52 -1.20
CA TRP A 378 12.33 20.38 -0.50
C TRP A 378 11.26 19.35 -0.17
N VAL A 379 11.42 18.12 -0.72
CA VAL A 379 10.58 16.95 -0.46
C VAL A 379 11.37 15.99 0.42
N SER A 380 10.85 15.69 1.61
CA SER A 380 11.51 14.84 2.60
C SER A 380 10.72 13.55 2.81
N MET A 381 11.39 12.40 2.78
CA MET A 381 10.75 11.08 2.92
C MET A 381 11.43 10.28 4.02
N SER A 382 10.66 9.86 5.02
CA SER A 382 11.10 9.00 6.14
C SER A 382 12.40 9.48 6.82
N ALA A 383 12.59 10.80 6.97
CA ALA A 383 13.79 11.36 7.58
C ALA A 383 13.79 11.14 9.11
N PRO A 384 14.83 10.53 9.71
CA PRO A 384 14.91 10.31 11.16
C PRO A 384 15.34 11.58 11.90
N THR A 385 14.52 12.62 11.89
CA THR A 385 14.90 13.94 12.41
C THR A 385 15.07 13.99 13.93
N MET A 386 14.64 12.94 14.64
CA MET A 386 14.94 12.70 16.06
C MET A 386 15.82 11.45 16.26
N GLY A 387 16.45 10.94 15.20
CA GLY A 387 17.16 9.67 15.21
C GLY A 387 16.25 8.47 14.99
N SER A 388 16.81 7.28 15.14
CA SER A 388 16.16 5.99 14.92
C SER A 388 16.59 4.99 15.99
N MET A 389 15.64 4.33 16.60
CA MET A 389 15.91 3.23 17.54
C MET A 389 16.62 2.03 16.89
N ALA A 390 16.60 1.92 15.56
CA ALA A 390 17.35 0.89 14.85
C ALA A 390 18.88 1.02 15.05
N GLY A 391 19.39 2.25 15.19
CA GLY A 391 20.80 2.50 15.52
C GLY A 391 21.16 2.05 16.93
N ASP A 392 20.33 2.46 17.91
CA ASP A 392 20.49 2.08 19.32
C ASP A 392 20.41 0.54 19.48
N PHE A 393 19.42 -0.09 18.85
CA PHE A 393 19.22 -1.54 18.87
C PHE A 393 20.44 -2.31 18.30
N LEU A 394 21.00 -1.85 17.17
CA LEU A 394 22.21 -2.46 16.61
C LEU A 394 23.41 -2.30 17.57
N GLN A 395 23.52 -1.18 18.28
CA GLN A 395 24.60 -0.99 19.26
C GLN A 395 24.42 -1.97 20.43
N ASP A 396 23.20 -2.15 20.96
CA ASP A 396 22.91 -3.15 22.02
C ASP A 396 23.31 -4.57 21.59
N ILE A 397 23.04 -4.93 20.31
CA ILE A 397 23.50 -6.22 19.75
C ILE A 397 25.03 -6.29 19.72
N CYS A 398 25.72 -5.26 19.24
CA CYS A 398 27.16 -5.24 19.10
C CYS A 398 27.88 -5.25 20.46
N ASP A 399 27.25 -4.72 21.51
CA ASP A 399 27.76 -4.75 22.89
C ASP A 399 27.44 -6.08 23.60
N GLY A 400 26.72 -7.00 22.94
CA GLY A 400 26.38 -8.33 23.49
C GLY A 400 25.21 -8.29 24.48
N GLU A 401 24.45 -7.21 24.54
CA GLU A 401 23.27 -7.10 25.41
C GLU A 401 22.08 -7.93 24.88
N LEU A 402 22.08 -8.25 23.58
CA LEU A 402 21.04 -9.03 22.90
C LEU A 402 21.70 -10.21 22.16
N THR A 403 21.39 -11.44 22.56
CA THR A 403 22.01 -12.67 22.01
C THR A 403 21.12 -13.41 21.01
N ASP A 404 19.79 -13.29 21.13
CA ASP A 404 18.83 -14.06 20.35
C ASP A 404 18.20 -13.22 19.22
N VAL A 405 19.04 -12.63 18.36
CA VAL A 405 18.55 -11.78 17.27
C VAL A 405 18.38 -12.58 15.99
N VAL A 406 17.20 -12.49 15.40
CA VAL A 406 16.87 -13.10 14.12
C VAL A 406 17.73 -12.50 13.01
N SER A 407 18.35 -13.31 12.16
CA SER A 407 19.23 -12.88 11.06
C SER A 407 18.59 -11.79 10.16
N LYS A 408 17.30 -11.84 9.92
CA LYS A 408 16.55 -10.85 9.13
C LYS A 408 16.57 -9.43 9.70
N VAL A 409 16.66 -9.30 11.03
CA VAL A 409 16.84 -7.97 11.66
C VAL A 409 18.23 -7.44 11.35
N MET A 410 19.24 -8.31 11.36
CA MET A 410 20.62 -7.92 10.99
C MET A 410 20.71 -7.47 9.53
N ASP A 411 19.96 -8.08 8.62
CA ASP A 411 19.88 -7.64 7.22
C ASP A 411 19.31 -6.21 7.10
N LEU A 412 18.38 -5.84 7.99
CA LEU A 412 17.75 -4.53 8.02
C LEU A 412 18.63 -3.48 8.74
N VAL A 413 19.07 -3.80 9.97
CA VAL A 413 19.80 -2.83 10.81
C VAL A 413 21.30 -2.82 10.54
N GLY A 414 21.87 -3.91 10.02
CA GLY A 414 23.27 -4.06 9.61
C GLY A 414 24.09 -4.92 10.58
N GLN A 415 25.41 -4.88 10.44
CA GLN A 415 26.37 -5.75 11.13
C GLN A 415 27.30 -4.97 12.06
N CYS A 416 27.92 -5.67 12.98
CA CYS A 416 28.94 -5.14 13.87
C CYS A 416 30.31 -5.05 13.16
N PRO A 417 31.13 -4.03 13.50
CA PRO A 417 30.84 -2.93 14.41
C PRO A 417 29.87 -1.91 13.80
N VAL A 418 29.15 -1.17 14.66
CA VAL A 418 28.24 -0.09 14.20
C VAL A 418 29.04 0.98 13.44
N SER A 419 28.66 1.27 12.20
CA SER A 419 29.33 2.27 11.35
C SER A 419 29.19 3.69 11.89
N ILE A 420 30.09 4.59 11.47
CA ILE A 420 30.05 6.01 11.88
C ILE A 420 28.73 6.66 11.50
N ALA A 421 28.25 6.41 10.29
CA ALA A 421 26.98 6.96 9.84
C ALA A 421 25.80 6.48 10.69
N LYS A 422 25.77 5.20 11.08
CA LYS A 422 24.72 4.66 11.97
C LYS A 422 24.78 5.26 13.37
N LYS A 423 25.98 5.45 13.94
CA LYS A 423 26.15 6.13 15.22
C LYS A 423 25.62 7.55 15.19
N SER A 424 25.70 8.23 14.05
CA SER A 424 25.12 9.57 13.90
C SER A 424 23.58 9.58 13.92
N THR A 425 22.92 8.42 13.75
CA THR A 425 21.46 8.31 13.78
C THR A 425 20.90 7.75 15.09
N TYR A 426 21.69 7.64 16.16
CA TYR A 426 21.19 7.28 17.50
C TYR A 426 20.06 8.20 17.94
N TYR A 427 19.07 7.62 18.63
CA TYR A 427 17.87 8.34 18.98
C TYR A 427 18.19 9.54 19.90
N GLN A 428 17.64 10.70 19.58
CA GLN A 428 17.86 11.96 20.32
C GLN A 428 17.49 11.79 21.80
N ASN A 429 18.38 12.20 22.69
CA ASN A 429 18.30 12.00 24.15
C ASN A 429 18.18 10.52 24.57
N GLY A 430 18.57 9.59 23.68
CA GLY A 430 18.63 8.16 23.96
C GLY A 430 19.94 7.72 24.63
N LYS A 431 20.08 6.40 24.82
CA LYS A 431 21.19 5.76 25.55
C LYS A 431 22.58 6.12 24.98
N TYR A 432 22.68 6.20 23.66
CA TYR A 432 23.94 6.39 22.93
C TYR A 432 24.13 7.80 22.35
N SER A 433 23.14 8.66 22.50
CA SER A 433 23.22 10.03 21.98
C SER A 433 24.07 10.91 22.87
N THR A 434 24.92 11.75 22.24
CA THR A 434 25.75 12.74 22.96
C THR A 434 25.07 14.12 23.02
N PRO A 435 25.48 15.02 23.94
CA PRO A 435 24.98 16.39 23.96
C PRO A 435 25.16 17.12 22.63
N GLU A 436 26.27 16.90 21.92
CA GLU A 436 26.58 17.50 20.62
C GLU A 436 25.62 16.99 19.54
N LEU A 437 25.36 15.68 19.52
CA LEU A 437 24.41 15.07 18.60
C LEU A 437 22.99 15.57 18.87
N ASN A 438 22.61 15.70 20.14
CA ASN A 438 21.29 16.26 20.53
C ASN A 438 21.12 17.71 20.11
N ALA A 439 22.17 18.52 20.24
CA ALA A 439 22.17 19.92 19.77
C ALA A 439 22.05 20.00 18.24
N ALA A 440 22.78 19.11 17.52
CA ALA A 440 22.69 19.03 16.07
C ALA A 440 21.29 18.64 15.60
N TYR A 441 20.62 17.67 16.25
CA TYR A 441 19.22 17.33 15.97
C TYR A 441 18.29 18.53 16.15
N THR A 442 18.43 19.26 17.26
CA THR A 442 17.60 20.43 17.54
C THR A 442 17.73 21.50 16.45
N ALA A 443 18.97 21.76 16.01
CA ALA A 443 19.24 22.71 14.92
C ALA A 443 18.67 22.22 13.58
N ALA A 444 18.86 20.95 13.24
CA ALA A 444 18.35 20.31 12.03
C ALA A 444 16.80 20.33 11.98
N GLN A 445 16.12 20.04 13.08
CA GLN A 445 14.66 20.13 13.19
C GLN A 445 14.15 21.55 12.95
N GLY A 446 14.86 22.57 13.46
CA GLY A 446 14.54 23.97 13.20
C GLY A 446 14.60 24.31 11.70
N ALA A 447 15.69 23.91 11.05
CA ALA A 447 15.86 24.10 9.61
C ALA A 447 14.84 23.28 8.79
N TYR A 448 14.55 22.06 9.20
CA TYR A 448 13.54 21.20 8.57
C TYR A 448 12.16 21.88 8.54
N ARG A 449 11.64 22.28 9.70
CA ARG A 449 10.34 22.94 9.80
C ARG A 449 10.23 24.24 9.00
N SER A 450 11.34 24.96 8.89
CA SER A 450 11.36 26.25 8.18
C SER A 450 11.45 26.12 6.67
N ASN A 451 11.89 24.96 6.13
CA ASN A 451 12.24 24.82 4.72
C ASN A 451 11.56 23.67 4.01
N VAL A 452 11.03 22.66 4.73
CA VAL A 452 10.38 21.51 4.09
C VAL A 452 9.09 21.94 3.39
N HIS A 453 8.99 21.62 2.10
CA HIS A 453 7.81 21.89 1.29
C HIS A 453 6.77 20.79 1.44
N ALA A 454 7.21 19.54 1.43
CA ALA A 454 6.36 18.36 1.54
C ALA A 454 7.09 17.24 2.28
N ALA A 455 6.34 16.40 2.97
CA ALA A 455 6.93 15.27 3.68
C ALA A 455 6.07 14.01 3.57
N LEU A 456 6.73 12.86 3.38
CA LEU A 456 6.16 11.53 3.51
C LEU A 456 6.69 10.90 4.79
N CYS A 457 5.81 10.65 5.76
CA CYS A 457 6.12 9.96 7.01
C CYS A 457 5.21 8.74 7.16
N SER A 458 5.76 7.60 7.52
CA SER A 458 4.93 6.39 7.59
C SER A 458 4.57 5.99 9.01
N LYS A 459 3.33 5.48 9.16
CA LYS A 459 2.76 4.93 10.39
C LYS A 459 2.78 3.41 10.43
N SER A 460 3.30 2.74 9.39
CA SER A 460 3.21 1.29 9.29
C SER A 460 4.47 0.70 8.68
N TYR A 461 5.02 -0.31 9.32
CA TYR A 461 6.16 -1.09 8.83
C TYR A 461 5.78 -2.19 7.83
N ASN A 462 4.49 -2.44 7.64
CA ASN A 462 4.02 -3.51 6.75
C ASN A 462 4.27 -3.16 5.27
N GLY A 463 3.88 -1.97 4.84
CA GLY A 463 4.08 -1.51 3.47
C GLY A 463 3.35 -2.34 2.41
N VAL A 464 3.94 -2.40 1.21
CA VAL A 464 3.46 -3.19 0.08
C VAL A 464 4.15 -4.54 -0.01
N LEU A 465 3.52 -5.51 -0.71
CA LEU A 465 4.10 -6.85 -0.91
C LEU A 465 5.36 -6.77 -1.78
N SER A 466 6.52 -7.02 -1.16
CA SER A 466 7.83 -6.91 -1.81
C SER A 466 8.87 -7.77 -1.10
N LYS A 467 10.07 -7.89 -1.67
CA LYS A 467 11.21 -8.58 -1.03
C LYS A 467 11.61 -7.96 0.33
N TYR A 468 11.27 -6.69 0.56
CA TYR A 468 11.60 -5.99 1.82
C TYR A 468 10.58 -6.23 2.93
N TYR A 469 9.38 -6.67 2.55
CA TYR A 469 8.27 -6.86 3.48
C TYR A 469 8.64 -7.71 4.71
N PRO A 470 9.27 -8.91 4.58
CA PRO A 470 9.57 -9.75 5.73
C PRO A 470 10.53 -9.11 6.74
N SER A 471 11.61 -8.51 6.24
CA SER A 471 12.59 -7.85 7.11
C SER A 471 11.99 -6.64 7.83
N CYS A 472 11.16 -5.86 7.11
CA CYS A 472 10.48 -4.71 7.70
C CYS A 472 9.41 -5.12 8.73
N LEU A 473 8.68 -6.23 8.50
CA LEU A 473 7.74 -6.79 9.46
C LEU A 473 8.45 -7.15 10.77
N VAL A 474 9.58 -7.86 10.67
CA VAL A 474 10.39 -8.23 11.84
C VAL A 474 11.00 -7.00 12.51
N GLY A 475 11.57 -6.07 11.73
CA GLY A 475 12.17 -4.84 12.26
C GLY A 475 11.16 -3.97 13.02
N GLY A 476 9.98 -3.77 12.44
CA GLY A 476 8.92 -2.96 13.07
C GLY A 476 8.36 -3.54 14.38
N THR A 477 8.56 -4.85 14.62
CA THR A 477 8.08 -5.54 15.83
C THR A 477 9.18 -5.83 16.86
N VAL A 478 10.42 -6.09 16.43
CA VAL A 478 11.54 -6.51 17.30
C VAL A 478 12.36 -5.33 17.78
N ILE A 479 12.56 -4.31 16.94
CA ILE A 479 13.25 -3.07 17.36
C ILE A 479 12.38 -2.36 18.40
N PRO A 480 12.95 -1.96 19.57
CA PRO A 480 12.19 -1.31 20.65
C PRO A 480 11.88 0.16 20.31
N HIS A 481 11.11 0.35 19.23
CA HIS A 481 10.70 1.67 18.77
C HIS A 481 10.00 2.49 19.87
N LYS A 482 10.22 3.80 19.87
CA LYS A 482 9.55 4.74 20.81
C LYS A 482 8.05 4.91 20.50
N SER A 483 7.60 4.44 19.34
CA SER A 483 6.20 4.45 18.91
C SER A 483 5.85 3.18 18.15
N LYS A 484 4.59 2.73 18.26
CA LYS A 484 4.04 1.66 17.41
C LYS A 484 3.89 2.11 15.96
N GLU A 485 3.77 3.42 15.73
CA GLU A 485 3.75 4.02 14.41
C GLU A 485 5.19 4.22 13.92
N ASN A 486 5.66 3.33 13.06
CA ASN A 486 7.01 3.36 12.48
C ASN A 486 6.99 2.69 11.09
N ASP A 487 8.03 2.93 10.30
CA ASP A 487 8.23 2.33 8.98
C ASP A 487 9.21 1.14 8.98
N ALA A 488 9.44 0.53 10.12
CA ALA A 488 10.42 -0.50 10.47
C ALA A 488 11.81 0.05 10.87
N LEU A 489 12.18 1.24 10.48
CA LEU A 489 13.45 1.88 10.84
C LEU A 489 13.28 3.22 11.53
N VAL A 490 12.28 4.01 11.13
CA VAL A 490 12.05 5.38 11.61
C VAL A 490 10.64 5.48 12.20
N GLU A 491 10.55 5.99 13.41
CA GLU A 491 9.29 6.30 14.05
C GLU A 491 8.59 7.48 13.37
N PHE A 492 7.26 7.44 13.25
CA PHE A 492 6.46 8.51 12.65
C PHE A 492 6.77 9.86 13.30
N GLN A 493 6.80 9.92 14.64
CA GLN A 493 7.14 11.12 15.38
C GLN A 493 8.55 11.67 15.08
N SER A 494 9.52 10.77 14.83
CA SER A 494 10.86 11.17 14.41
C SER A 494 10.84 11.80 13.01
N CYS A 495 10.08 11.24 12.09
CA CYS A 495 9.92 11.78 10.73
C CYS A 495 9.23 13.14 10.71
N LEU A 496 8.28 13.39 11.61
CA LEU A 496 7.59 14.69 11.72
C LEU A 496 8.55 15.87 11.97
N GLY A 497 9.65 15.66 12.70
CA GLY A 497 10.59 16.73 13.01
C GLY A 497 10.00 17.89 13.80
N GLY A 498 8.90 17.66 14.50
CA GLY A 498 8.16 18.66 15.23
C GLY A 498 7.16 19.46 14.38
N LEU A 499 6.84 19.01 13.16
CA LEU A 499 5.64 19.45 12.44
C LEU A 499 4.39 18.92 13.16
N ASP A 500 3.28 19.64 13.01
CA ASP A 500 2.00 19.24 13.58
C ASP A 500 1.49 17.93 12.90
N PRO A 501 1.22 16.86 13.66
CA PRO A 501 0.67 15.63 13.12
C PRO A 501 -0.63 15.81 12.34
N ASP A 502 -1.44 16.80 12.70
CA ASP A 502 -2.73 17.09 12.06
C ASP A 502 -2.58 17.64 10.62
N MET A 503 -1.37 18.05 10.24
CA MET A 503 -1.07 18.41 8.84
C MET A 503 -0.98 17.21 7.91
N PHE A 504 -0.82 15.98 8.46
CA PHE A 504 -0.56 14.78 7.70
C PHE A 504 -1.84 13.99 7.43
N GLY A 505 -2.31 14.00 6.17
CA GLY A 505 -3.40 13.18 5.69
C GLY A 505 -2.94 11.79 5.22
N ASP A 506 -3.86 10.87 4.99
CA ASP A 506 -3.59 9.47 4.59
C ASP A 506 -3.84 9.19 3.11
N SER A 507 -4.09 10.23 2.31
CA SER A 507 -4.20 10.17 0.86
C SER A 507 -2.90 10.60 0.17
N TYR A 508 -2.57 9.97 -0.95
CA TYR A 508 -1.45 10.38 -1.81
C TYR A 508 -1.62 11.80 -2.40
N LEU A 509 -2.79 12.41 -2.25
CA LEU A 509 -3.04 13.81 -2.62
C LEU A 509 -2.61 14.81 -1.53
N ASP A 510 -2.31 14.32 -0.33
CA ASP A 510 -1.89 15.18 0.76
C ASP A 510 -0.41 15.54 0.64
N ARG A 511 -0.11 16.83 0.70
CA ARG A 511 1.27 17.32 0.63
C ARG A 511 2.15 16.80 1.77
N PHE A 512 1.58 16.72 2.98
CA PHE A 512 2.14 16.01 4.11
C PHE A 512 1.42 14.67 4.24
N TYR A 513 2.12 13.61 3.88
CA TYR A 513 1.51 12.30 3.65
C TYR A 513 1.85 11.32 4.79
N SER A 514 0.81 10.91 5.51
CA SER A 514 0.84 9.88 6.55
C SER A 514 0.65 8.50 5.93
N ALA A 515 1.71 7.94 5.36
CA ALA A 515 1.65 6.69 4.61
C ALA A 515 1.52 5.44 5.50
N LYS A 516 1.12 4.32 4.87
CA LYS A 516 1.22 2.96 5.43
C LYS A 516 2.21 2.15 4.59
N LEU A 517 3.46 2.57 4.61
CA LEU A 517 4.57 2.08 3.80
C LEU A 517 5.74 1.70 4.70
N ASN A 518 6.51 0.66 4.36
CA ASN A 518 7.76 0.42 5.04
C ASN A 518 8.88 1.34 4.52
N HIS A 519 10.02 1.35 5.19
CA HIS A 519 11.14 2.24 4.88
C HIS A 519 11.69 2.09 3.46
N ALA A 520 11.62 0.89 2.88
CA ALA A 520 12.05 0.64 1.51
C ALA A 520 11.02 1.17 0.48
N ASP A 521 9.72 1.06 0.81
CA ASP A 521 8.66 1.59 -0.05
C ASP A 521 8.77 3.11 -0.17
N THR A 522 9.09 3.80 0.93
CA THR A 522 9.25 5.26 0.95
C THR A 522 10.48 5.74 0.18
N ALA A 523 11.44 4.85 -0.13
CA ALA A 523 12.59 5.11 -0.97
C ALA A 523 12.34 4.81 -2.47
N PHE A 524 11.12 4.57 -2.90
CA PHE A 524 10.76 4.13 -4.26
C PHE A 524 11.41 2.80 -4.70
N LEU A 525 11.81 1.94 -3.76
CA LEU A 525 12.42 0.65 -4.06
C LEU A 525 11.41 -0.44 -4.45
N THR A 526 10.12 -0.14 -4.34
CA THR A 526 9.03 -1.06 -4.58
C THR A 526 8.03 -0.51 -5.60
N HIS A 527 6.75 -0.44 -5.27
CA HIS A 527 5.68 0.01 -6.15
C HIS A 527 4.54 0.64 -5.33
N ASP A 528 3.58 1.27 -6.02
CA ASP A 528 2.34 1.70 -5.38
C ASP A 528 1.47 0.51 -4.98
N GLY A 529 0.82 0.61 -3.83
CA GLY A 529 -0.22 -0.31 -3.42
C GLY A 529 -1.43 -0.23 -4.35
N LEU A 530 -2.10 -1.39 -4.57
CA LEU A 530 -3.19 -1.49 -5.52
C LEU A 530 -4.52 -0.89 -5.02
N PHE A 531 -4.77 -0.94 -3.69
CA PHE A 531 -6.11 -0.73 -3.15
C PHE A 531 -6.22 0.35 -2.08
N ARG A 532 -5.11 0.99 -1.68
CA ARG A 532 -5.12 1.96 -0.58
C ARG A 532 -4.38 3.23 -0.98
N ASP A 533 -5.02 4.36 -0.82
CA ASP A 533 -4.40 5.66 -1.06
C ASP A 533 -3.21 5.93 -0.14
N SER A 534 -3.22 5.34 1.06
CA SER A 534 -2.11 5.42 2.01
C SER A 534 -0.87 4.58 1.63
N GLN A 535 -0.89 3.88 0.48
CA GLN A 535 0.20 3.02 0.00
C GLN A 535 0.67 3.38 -1.41
N LYS A 536 0.67 4.65 -1.79
CA LYS A 536 0.98 5.11 -3.15
C LYS A 536 2.15 6.12 -3.18
N PRO A 537 3.40 5.71 -2.91
CA PRO A 537 4.53 6.64 -2.84
C PRO A 537 4.87 7.28 -4.19
N PHE A 538 4.81 6.53 -5.31
CA PHE A 538 5.05 7.08 -6.64
C PHE A 538 3.95 8.05 -7.04
N LYS A 539 2.69 7.67 -6.83
CA LYS A 539 1.54 8.52 -7.14
C LYS A 539 1.54 9.79 -6.31
N TRP A 540 1.95 9.70 -5.04
CA TRP A 540 2.14 10.87 -4.19
C TRP A 540 3.15 11.84 -4.79
N PHE A 541 4.33 11.37 -5.18
CA PHE A 541 5.37 12.22 -5.77
C PHE A 541 4.94 12.79 -7.13
N GLU A 542 4.26 11.99 -7.95
CA GLU A 542 3.74 12.38 -9.26
C GLU A 542 2.73 13.54 -9.15
N CYS A 543 1.86 13.52 -8.11
CA CYS A 543 0.78 14.49 -7.91
C CYS A 543 1.17 15.66 -6.99
N LEU A 544 2.41 15.72 -6.48
CA LEU A 544 2.79 16.59 -5.38
C LEU A 544 2.97 18.06 -5.77
N LEU A 545 3.45 18.37 -6.99
CA LEU A 545 3.95 19.70 -7.37
C LEU A 545 3.28 20.25 -8.63
#